data_7b0a15e262a255679a2aac6998e80b08
#
_entry.id   7b0a15e262a255679a2aac6998e80b08
#
_cell.length_a   1.000
_cell.length_b   1.000
_cell.length_c   1.000
_cell.angle_alpha   90.00
_cell.angle_beta   90.00
_cell.angle_gamma   90.00
#
_symmetry.space_group_name_H-M   'P 1'
#
loop_
_entity.id
_entity.type
_entity.pdbx_description
1 polymer ?
#
loop_
_entity_poly.entity_id
_entity_poly.type
_entity_poly.pdbx_seq_one_letter_code
_entity_poly.pdbx_strand_id
1 'polypeptide(L)'
;MKKLIALILVLVLTLSLSACQEKPADNTTKAPEATQDATPGPTETTGAVQTDPATTTTAPNSVSYAFVFENQELIPGAAFDAAALPAAAFVYEVPSCAFEGTDKVYNYQTFELTAFDDGTGPVIYSIFIVDANTPTTEGLYLGDDLSRVTELYGQNCQIDGTQYTYTGDGMMLVILIQNDFVTSIEYRMVTE
;
A
#
# COMPACT_ATOMS: atom_id res chain seq x y z
N MET A 1 37.86 -34.69 -5.67
CA MET A 1 36.65 -33.93 -6.02
C MET A 1 36.07 -33.11 -4.86
N LYS A 2 35.88 -33.67 -3.65
CA LYS A 2 35.32 -32.91 -2.49
C LYS A 2 36.18 -31.74 -2.00
N LYS A 3 37.50 -31.80 -2.14
CA LYS A 3 38.43 -30.71 -1.73
C LYS A 3 38.47 -29.53 -2.71
N LEU A 4 38.12 -29.74 -3.98
CA LEU A 4 38.12 -28.71 -5.01
C LEU A 4 36.87 -27.83 -4.90
N ILE A 5 35.72 -28.42 -4.50
CA ILE A 5 34.46 -27.74 -4.30
C ILE A 5 34.53 -26.80 -3.09
N ALA A 6 35.22 -27.18 -2.02
CA ALA A 6 35.42 -26.36 -0.83
C ALA A 6 36.27 -25.10 -1.13
N LEU A 7 37.21 -25.19 -2.05
CA LEU A 7 38.08 -24.05 -2.39
C LEU A 7 37.37 -23.02 -3.26
N ILE A 8 36.47 -23.44 -4.12
CA ILE A 8 35.65 -22.56 -4.95
C ILE A 8 34.62 -21.79 -4.10
N LEU A 9 34.04 -22.43 -3.06
CA LEU A 9 33.04 -21.82 -2.19
C LEU A 9 33.63 -20.70 -1.31
N VAL A 10 34.92 -20.80 -0.94
CA VAL A 10 35.63 -19.76 -0.16
C VAL A 10 35.98 -18.55 -1.02
N LEU A 11 36.23 -18.75 -2.33
CA LEU A 11 36.65 -17.67 -3.24
C LEU A 11 35.46 -16.75 -3.64
N VAL A 12 34.23 -17.25 -3.60
CA VAL A 12 33.02 -16.46 -3.94
C VAL A 12 32.58 -15.53 -2.80
N LEU A 13 33.04 -15.79 -1.56
CA LEU A 13 32.60 -15.01 -0.37
C LEU A 13 33.41 -13.74 -0.13
N THR A 14 34.46 -13.46 -0.89
CA THR A 14 35.36 -12.33 -0.66
C THR A 14 35.21 -11.13 -1.61
N LEU A 15 34.20 -11.13 -2.51
CA LEU A 15 34.03 -10.06 -3.51
C LEU A 15 32.82 -9.14 -3.29
N SER A 16 32.19 -9.10 -2.12
CA SER A 16 30.98 -8.29 -1.88
C SER A 16 31.16 -7.19 -0.86
N LEU A 17 32.32 -6.51 -0.83
CA LEU A 17 32.52 -5.33 0.02
C LEU A 17 33.23 -4.23 -0.79
N SER A 18 32.49 -3.50 -1.62
CA SER A 18 32.96 -2.24 -2.15
C SER A 18 31.83 -1.29 -2.48
N ALA A 19 31.81 -0.22 -1.70
CA ALA A 19 31.50 1.15 -2.08
C ALA A 19 30.02 1.56 -2.08
N CYS A 20 29.60 2.04 -0.94
CA CYS A 20 28.83 3.29 -0.89
C CYS A 20 29.80 4.41 -0.53
N GLN A 21 30.05 5.33 -1.45
CA GLN A 21 30.69 6.60 -1.14
C GLN A 21 29.88 7.72 -1.80
N GLU A 22 29.17 8.43 -0.95
CA GLU A 22 28.47 9.67 -1.23
C GLU A 22 29.46 10.75 -1.67
N LYS A 23 29.05 11.55 -2.64
CA LYS A 23 29.66 12.86 -2.89
C LYS A 23 28.54 13.89 -3.06
N PRO A 24 28.47 14.93 -2.21
CA PRO A 24 27.56 16.05 -2.41
C PRO A 24 28.12 16.97 -3.50
N ALA A 25 27.29 17.33 -4.46
CA ALA A 25 27.58 18.43 -5.38
C ALA A 25 26.59 19.56 -5.12
N ASP A 26 27.13 20.58 -4.52
CA ASP A 26 26.65 21.95 -4.43
C ASP A 26 26.50 22.53 -5.86
N ASN A 27 25.33 23.08 -6.17
CA ASN A 27 25.21 24.01 -7.29
C ASN A 27 24.15 25.06 -7.04
N THR A 28 24.62 26.15 -6.47
CA THR A 28 23.99 27.46 -6.42
C THR A 28 23.92 28.04 -7.85
N THR A 29 22.73 28.32 -8.36
CA THR A 29 22.57 29.29 -9.45
C THR A 29 21.20 29.99 -9.36
N LYS A 30 21.23 31.14 -8.76
CA LYS A 30 20.77 32.49 -9.14
C LYS A 30 19.47 32.59 -9.94
N ALA A 31 18.48 33.19 -9.29
CA ALA A 31 17.25 33.77 -9.88
C ALA A 31 17.52 34.92 -10.84
N PRO A 32 16.63 35.19 -11.74
CA PRO A 32 16.40 36.57 -12.18
C PRO A 32 15.03 37.11 -11.72
N GLU A 33 15.10 38.37 -11.42
CA GLU A 33 14.19 39.32 -10.84
C GLU A 33 13.10 39.81 -11.82
N ALA A 34 11.94 40.05 -11.25
CA ALA A 34 10.83 40.96 -11.51
C ALA A 34 10.67 41.67 -12.87
N THR A 35 9.41 41.74 -13.32
CA THR A 35 8.83 43.02 -13.76
C THR A 35 7.33 43.03 -13.45
N GLN A 36 6.90 44.06 -12.68
CA GLN A 36 5.53 44.50 -12.44
C GLN A 36 5.00 45.19 -13.68
N ASP A 37 3.71 45.12 -13.98
CA ASP A 37 2.93 46.30 -14.31
C ASP A 37 1.39 46.08 -14.27
N ALA A 38 0.76 46.98 -13.54
CA ALA A 38 -0.53 47.69 -13.68
C ALA A 38 -1.88 46.95 -13.76
N THR A 39 -2.65 47.21 -12.72
CA THR A 39 -4.13 47.29 -12.60
C THR A 39 -4.72 48.42 -13.50
N PRO A 40 -6.03 48.36 -13.92
CA PRO A 40 -7.10 48.84 -13.05
C PRO A 40 -8.45 48.04 -13.08
N GLY A 41 -9.14 48.13 -11.94
CA GLY A 41 -10.47 47.63 -11.65
C GLY A 41 -11.62 48.54 -12.18
N PRO A 42 -12.80 48.65 -11.53
CA PRO A 42 -13.77 47.62 -11.15
C PRO A 42 -15.12 47.76 -11.89
N THR A 43 -15.98 46.78 -11.88
CA THR A 43 -17.41 46.99 -12.17
C THR A 43 -18.26 46.13 -11.24
N GLU A 44 -18.95 46.78 -10.33
CA GLU A 44 -20.05 46.24 -9.55
C GLU A 44 -21.21 45.83 -10.45
N THR A 45 -21.84 44.72 -10.19
CA THR A 45 -23.24 44.49 -10.51
C THR A 45 -23.90 43.63 -9.44
N THR A 46 -24.91 44.24 -8.87
CA THR A 46 -25.84 43.90 -7.82
C THR A 46 -26.59 42.55 -8.05
N GLY A 47 -26.68 41.76 -6.99
CA GLY A 47 -27.94 41.15 -6.56
C GLY A 47 -28.38 39.82 -7.16
N ALA A 48 -28.28 38.75 -6.38
CA ALA A 48 -29.36 37.80 -6.18
C ALA A 48 -29.11 37.03 -4.86
N VAL A 49 -30.03 37.22 -3.93
CA VAL A 49 -30.18 36.40 -2.73
C VAL A 49 -30.52 34.97 -3.19
N GLN A 50 -29.63 34.05 -2.98
CA GLN A 50 -29.92 32.66 -3.15
C GLN A 50 -29.89 31.99 -1.78
N THR A 51 -31.05 31.53 -1.38
CA THR A 51 -31.38 30.74 -0.21
C THR A 51 -30.42 29.56 -0.07
N ASP A 52 -29.77 29.46 1.09
CA ASP A 52 -28.96 28.31 1.50
C ASP A 52 -29.76 26.99 1.38
N PRO A 53 -29.28 26.00 0.63
CA PRO A 53 -29.73 24.66 0.86
C PRO A 53 -29.00 24.15 2.10
N ALA A 54 -29.75 23.63 3.04
CA ALA A 54 -29.30 22.99 4.26
C ALA A 54 -28.06 22.14 3.98
N THR A 55 -26.96 22.48 4.64
CA THR A 55 -25.76 21.65 4.72
C THR A 55 -26.17 20.37 5.45
N THR A 56 -26.53 19.35 4.69
CA THR A 56 -26.54 17.98 5.18
C THR A 56 -25.07 17.65 5.46
N THR A 57 -24.68 17.70 6.72
CA THR A 57 -23.41 17.14 7.19
C THR A 57 -23.49 15.63 6.95
N THR A 58 -23.11 15.20 5.75
CA THR A 58 -22.81 13.80 5.49
C THR A 58 -21.63 13.46 6.38
N ALA A 59 -21.85 12.58 7.35
CA ALA A 59 -20.75 11.97 8.10
C ALA A 59 -19.69 11.50 7.07
N PRO A 60 -18.40 11.62 7.36
CA PRO A 60 -17.38 11.12 6.45
C PRO A 60 -17.73 9.67 6.13
N ASN A 61 -17.95 9.36 4.85
CA ASN A 61 -18.07 7.98 4.41
C ASN A 61 -16.76 7.32 4.83
N SER A 62 -16.83 6.48 5.84
CA SER A 62 -15.72 5.61 6.20
C SER A 62 -15.50 4.69 4.99
N VAL A 63 -14.31 4.78 4.40
CA VAL A 63 -13.93 3.92 3.29
C VAL A 63 -13.30 2.67 3.88
N SER A 64 -13.91 1.52 3.63
CA SER A 64 -13.35 0.22 4.00
C SER A 64 -12.83 -0.46 2.74
N TYR A 65 -11.56 -0.88 2.79
CA TYR A 65 -10.95 -1.65 1.71
C TYR A 65 -11.02 -3.14 2.06
N ALA A 66 -11.92 -3.88 1.43
CA ALA A 66 -12.07 -5.30 1.62
C ALA A 66 -11.51 -6.08 0.43
N PHE A 67 -10.86 -7.20 0.68
CA PHE A 67 -10.51 -8.17 -0.34
C PHE A 67 -11.60 -9.26 -0.37
N VAL A 68 -12.15 -9.55 -1.54
CA VAL A 68 -13.20 -10.56 -1.69
C VAL A 68 -12.61 -11.85 -2.27
N PHE A 69 -12.78 -12.95 -1.55
CA PHE A 69 -12.40 -14.28 -1.98
C PHE A 69 -13.53 -15.27 -1.71
N GLU A 70 -13.97 -16.02 -2.73
CA GLU A 70 -15.07 -17.01 -2.65
C GLU A 70 -16.34 -16.43 -2.00
N ASN A 71 -16.70 -15.19 -2.35
CA ASN A 71 -17.82 -14.42 -1.78
C ASN A 71 -17.68 -14.11 -0.27
N GLN A 72 -16.50 -14.23 0.29
CA GLN A 72 -16.18 -13.80 1.64
C GLN A 72 -15.42 -12.48 1.58
N GLU A 73 -15.85 -11.50 2.36
CA GLU A 73 -15.09 -10.27 2.57
C GLU A 73 -14.02 -10.51 3.63
N LEU A 74 -12.77 -10.32 3.25
CA LEU A 74 -11.62 -10.40 4.14
C LEU A 74 -11.14 -8.98 4.43
N ILE A 75 -11.29 -8.56 5.67
CA ILE A 75 -11.00 -7.20 6.12
C ILE A 75 -9.89 -7.27 7.18
N PRO A 76 -8.71 -6.63 6.98
CA PRO A 76 -7.71 -6.52 8.01
C PRO A 76 -8.26 -5.91 9.30
N GLY A 77 -7.93 -6.52 10.45
CA GLY A 77 -8.50 -6.18 11.75
C GLY A 77 -9.76 -6.97 12.13
N ALA A 78 -10.39 -7.70 11.18
CA ALA A 78 -11.50 -8.58 11.50
C ALA A 78 -11.05 -9.95 11.99
N ALA A 79 -11.92 -10.62 12.76
CA ALA A 79 -11.70 -12.01 13.17
C ALA A 79 -11.58 -12.93 11.95
N PHE A 80 -10.67 -13.88 12.01
CA PHE A 80 -10.39 -14.82 10.93
C PHE A 80 -10.80 -16.24 11.29
N ASP A 81 -11.64 -16.83 10.45
CA ASP A 81 -12.00 -18.24 10.53
C ASP A 81 -11.51 -18.98 9.28
N ALA A 82 -10.40 -19.70 9.42
CA ALA A 82 -9.85 -20.47 8.32
C ALA A 82 -10.79 -21.58 7.80
N ALA A 83 -11.76 -22.03 8.62
CA ALA A 83 -12.72 -23.05 8.20
C ALA A 83 -13.84 -22.49 7.30
N ALA A 84 -14.02 -21.17 7.28
CA ALA A 84 -14.96 -20.49 6.40
C ALA A 84 -14.47 -20.36 4.95
N LEU A 85 -13.16 -20.60 4.72
CA LEU A 85 -12.52 -20.53 3.40
C LEU A 85 -12.14 -21.93 2.89
N PRO A 86 -11.91 -22.09 1.58
CA PRO A 86 -11.25 -23.28 1.05
C PRO A 86 -9.91 -23.52 1.75
N ALA A 87 -9.45 -24.77 1.78
CA ALA A 87 -8.17 -25.09 2.39
C ALA A 87 -7.03 -24.32 1.69
N ALA A 88 -6.19 -23.65 2.48
CA ALA A 88 -4.97 -23.03 1.97
C ALA A 88 -4.04 -24.11 1.37
N ALA A 89 -3.29 -23.75 0.34
CA ALA A 89 -2.32 -24.64 -0.28
C ALA A 89 -1.25 -25.12 0.73
N PHE A 90 -0.83 -24.19 1.59
CA PHE A 90 0.00 -24.48 2.76
C PHE A 90 -0.14 -23.37 3.81
N VAL A 91 0.20 -23.72 5.05
CA VAL A 91 0.19 -22.79 6.19
C VAL A 91 1.54 -22.91 6.90
N TYR A 92 2.12 -21.79 7.27
CA TYR A 92 3.37 -21.74 8.02
C TYR A 92 3.35 -20.62 9.06
N GLU A 93 4.25 -20.67 10.03
CA GLU A 93 4.39 -19.67 11.08
C GLU A 93 5.68 -18.89 10.90
N VAL A 94 5.62 -17.59 11.17
CA VAL A 94 6.77 -16.68 11.16
C VAL A 94 6.78 -15.86 12.44
N PRO A 95 7.95 -15.41 12.94
CA PRO A 95 7.98 -14.41 14.01
C PRO A 95 7.21 -13.16 13.58
N SER A 96 6.33 -12.67 14.44
CA SER A 96 5.58 -11.45 14.12
C SER A 96 6.50 -10.22 14.14
N CYS A 97 6.33 -9.34 13.15
CA CYS A 97 7.00 -8.04 13.12
C CYS A 97 6.15 -6.93 13.76
N ALA A 98 4.85 -7.16 13.95
CA ALA A 98 3.90 -6.17 14.43
C ALA A 98 3.43 -6.44 15.87
N PHE A 99 3.49 -7.69 16.33
CA PHE A 99 2.96 -8.14 17.63
C PHE A 99 3.96 -9.04 18.33
N GLU A 100 3.74 -9.29 19.63
CA GLU A 100 4.50 -10.31 20.35
C GLU A 100 4.02 -11.71 19.92
N GLY A 101 4.94 -12.61 19.56
CA GLY A 101 4.64 -14.00 19.22
C GLY A 101 4.90 -14.33 17.74
N THR A 102 4.02 -15.16 17.19
CA THR A 102 4.13 -15.66 15.81
C THR A 102 2.85 -15.37 15.04
N ASP A 103 3.04 -15.01 13.77
CA ASP A 103 1.95 -14.90 12.80
C ASP A 103 1.80 -16.22 12.04
N LYS A 104 0.56 -16.55 11.68
CA LYS A 104 0.26 -17.63 10.73
C LYS A 104 0.01 -17.05 9.36
N VAL A 105 0.74 -17.57 8.37
CA VAL A 105 0.58 -17.21 6.98
C VAL A 105 -0.13 -18.33 6.24
N TYR A 106 -1.28 -18.01 5.65
CA TYR A 106 -2.11 -18.91 4.85
C TYR A 106 -1.90 -18.56 3.37
N ASN A 107 -1.27 -19.47 2.62
CA ASN A 107 -1.07 -19.27 1.19
C ASN A 107 -2.20 -19.89 0.38
N TYR A 108 -2.94 -19.06 -0.36
CA TYR A 108 -4.05 -19.44 -1.22
C TYR A 108 -3.66 -19.48 -2.71
N GLN A 109 -2.35 -19.47 -3.03
CA GLN A 109 -1.77 -19.41 -4.38
C GLN A 109 -1.94 -18.05 -5.07
N THR A 110 -3.09 -17.41 -4.96
CA THR A 110 -3.39 -16.11 -5.57
C THR A 110 -3.10 -14.95 -4.61
N PHE A 111 -3.14 -15.22 -3.32
CA PHE A 111 -2.80 -14.27 -2.26
C PHE A 111 -2.28 -15.01 -1.03
N GLU A 112 -1.61 -14.28 -0.16
CA GLU A 112 -1.22 -14.72 1.18
C GLU A 112 -2.00 -13.91 2.22
N LEU A 113 -2.59 -14.60 3.20
CA LEU A 113 -3.25 -13.99 4.34
C LEU A 113 -2.41 -14.25 5.59
N THR A 114 -2.04 -13.17 6.26
CA THR A 114 -1.37 -13.25 7.55
C THR A 114 -2.36 -12.99 8.67
N ALA A 115 -2.43 -13.89 9.63
CA ALA A 115 -3.25 -13.74 10.83
C ALA A 115 -2.38 -13.86 12.08
N PHE A 116 -2.68 -13.03 13.09
CA PHE A 116 -2.11 -13.13 14.43
C PHE A 116 -3.19 -13.51 15.44
N ASP A 117 -2.76 -14.01 16.61
CA ASP A 117 -3.67 -14.35 17.72
C ASP A 117 -3.16 -13.66 18.99
N ASP A 118 -3.94 -12.72 19.51
CA ASP A 118 -3.66 -11.99 20.74
C ASP A 118 -4.20 -12.71 22.00
N GLY A 119 -4.71 -13.93 21.85
CA GLY A 119 -5.35 -14.72 22.89
C GLY A 119 -6.87 -14.61 22.90
N THR A 120 -7.46 -13.79 22.04
CA THR A 120 -8.92 -13.68 21.83
C THR A 120 -9.40 -14.45 20.61
N GLY A 121 -8.46 -14.92 19.78
CA GLY A 121 -8.67 -15.64 18.54
C GLY A 121 -7.94 -14.99 17.36
N PRO A 122 -7.81 -15.70 16.24
CA PRO A 122 -7.07 -15.20 15.10
C PRO A 122 -7.77 -13.98 14.46
N VAL A 123 -6.96 -12.97 14.15
CA VAL A 123 -7.35 -11.71 13.50
C VAL A 123 -6.53 -11.54 12.21
N ILE A 124 -7.15 -11.08 11.14
CA ILE A 124 -6.47 -10.79 9.88
C ILE A 124 -5.53 -9.59 10.09
N TYR A 125 -4.22 -9.80 9.91
CA TYR A 125 -3.26 -8.72 9.91
C TYR A 125 -3.07 -8.12 8.52
N SER A 126 -2.78 -8.97 7.53
CA SER A 126 -2.61 -8.51 6.16
C SER A 126 -3.07 -9.53 5.11
N ILE A 127 -3.33 -9.02 3.90
CA ILE A 127 -3.63 -9.81 2.72
C ILE A 127 -2.76 -9.26 1.59
N PHE A 128 -1.87 -10.09 1.07
CA PHE A 128 -0.90 -9.73 0.05
C PHE A 128 -1.23 -10.46 -1.26
N ILE A 129 -1.53 -9.72 -2.33
CA ILE A 129 -1.83 -10.31 -3.64
C ILE A 129 -0.53 -10.74 -4.31
N VAL A 130 -0.44 -12.03 -4.68
CA VAL A 130 0.76 -12.62 -5.30
C VAL A 130 0.58 -12.99 -6.76
N ASP A 131 -0.66 -13.16 -7.23
CA ASP A 131 -0.97 -13.51 -8.61
C ASP A 131 -1.45 -12.31 -9.43
N ALA A 132 -0.85 -12.11 -10.61
CA ALA A 132 -1.15 -10.97 -11.47
C ALA A 132 -2.57 -11.00 -12.09
N ASN A 133 -3.26 -12.14 -12.04
CA ASN A 133 -4.63 -12.26 -12.54
C ASN A 133 -5.69 -12.10 -11.44
N THR A 134 -5.26 -11.84 -10.21
CA THR A 134 -6.13 -11.63 -9.06
C THR A 134 -6.28 -10.13 -8.80
N PRO A 135 -7.46 -9.54 -9.08
CA PRO A 135 -7.68 -8.11 -8.86
C PRO A 135 -8.03 -7.81 -7.40
N THR A 136 -7.93 -6.54 -7.05
CA THR A 136 -8.64 -5.98 -5.89
C THR A 136 -10.16 -6.00 -6.13
N THR A 137 -10.95 -5.74 -5.12
CA THR A 137 -12.41 -5.63 -5.23
C THR A 137 -12.82 -4.54 -6.23
N GLU A 138 -12.05 -3.46 -6.33
CA GLU A 138 -12.25 -2.36 -7.27
C GLU A 138 -11.74 -2.65 -8.69
N GLY A 139 -11.01 -3.74 -8.89
CA GLY A 139 -10.51 -4.17 -10.18
C GLY A 139 -9.12 -3.64 -10.55
N LEU A 140 -8.23 -3.45 -9.56
CA LEU A 140 -6.82 -3.16 -9.77
C LEU A 140 -6.02 -4.46 -9.83
N TYR A 141 -5.11 -4.56 -10.79
CA TYR A 141 -4.22 -5.70 -10.97
C TYR A 141 -2.76 -5.34 -10.74
N LEU A 142 -1.96 -6.32 -10.39
CA LEU A 142 -0.50 -6.21 -10.51
C LEU A 142 -0.14 -5.98 -12.00
N GLY A 143 0.71 -4.99 -12.26
CA GLY A 143 1.10 -4.57 -13.60
C GLY A 143 0.23 -3.47 -14.22
N ASP A 144 -0.85 -3.04 -13.57
CA ASP A 144 -1.62 -1.87 -14.02
C ASP A 144 -0.81 -0.58 -13.91
N ASP A 145 -1.16 0.42 -14.73
CA ASP A 145 -0.57 1.75 -14.69
C ASP A 145 -0.98 2.53 -13.43
N LEU A 146 -0.13 3.45 -12.97
CA LEU A 146 -0.44 4.39 -11.88
C LEU A 146 -1.73 5.19 -12.15
N SER A 147 -2.04 5.50 -13.41
CA SER A 147 -3.28 6.17 -13.78
C SER A 147 -4.53 5.36 -13.38
N ARG A 148 -4.45 4.02 -13.45
CA ARG A 148 -5.53 3.13 -13.03
C ARG A 148 -5.73 3.16 -11.52
N VAL A 149 -4.65 3.23 -10.73
CA VAL A 149 -4.72 3.42 -9.28
C VAL A 149 -5.47 4.70 -8.93
N THR A 150 -5.11 5.81 -9.58
CA THR A 150 -5.76 7.11 -9.37
C THR A 150 -7.23 7.11 -9.79
N GLU A 151 -7.58 6.41 -10.87
CA GLU A 151 -8.96 6.26 -11.33
C GLU A 151 -9.83 5.52 -10.31
N LEU A 152 -9.32 4.42 -9.73
CA LEU A 152 -10.06 3.55 -8.81
C LEU A 152 -10.13 4.10 -7.38
N TYR A 153 -9.03 4.64 -6.88
CA TYR A 153 -8.89 5.03 -5.46
C TYR A 153 -8.77 6.54 -5.24
N GLY A 154 -8.66 7.32 -6.33
CA GLY A 154 -8.49 8.77 -6.25
C GLY A 154 -7.07 9.20 -5.88
N GLN A 155 -6.92 10.49 -5.55
CA GLN A 155 -5.62 11.10 -5.22
C GLN A 155 -5.43 11.31 -3.72
N ASN A 156 -6.42 10.99 -2.90
CA ASN A 156 -6.35 11.20 -1.45
C ASN A 156 -5.64 10.04 -0.76
N CYS A 157 -4.33 9.96 -0.92
CA CYS A 157 -3.47 8.96 -0.30
C CYS A 157 -2.20 9.59 0.26
N GLN A 158 -1.54 8.91 1.18
CA GLN A 158 -0.18 9.23 1.58
C GLN A 158 0.79 8.61 0.58
N ILE A 159 1.76 9.41 0.10
CA ILE A 159 2.80 8.95 -0.81
C ILE A 159 4.15 9.04 -0.10
N ASP A 160 4.87 7.93 -0.05
CA ASP A 160 6.24 7.85 0.45
C ASP A 160 7.11 7.08 -0.56
N GLY A 161 7.91 7.83 -1.31
CA GLY A 161 8.69 7.29 -2.43
C GLY A 161 7.82 6.62 -3.48
N THR A 162 7.88 5.30 -3.57
CA THR A 162 7.11 4.47 -4.49
C THR A 162 5.84 3.89 -3.86
N GLN A 163 5.59 4.16 -2.58
CA GLN A 163 4.45 3.62 -1.83
C GLN A 163 3.29 4.62 -1.81
N TYR A 164 2.12 4.15 -2.21
CA TYR A 164 0.84 4.84 -2.14
C TYR A 164 -0.01 4.14 -1.07
N THR A 165 -0.40 4.87 -0.02
CA THR A 165 -1.16 4.32 1.11
C THR A 165 -2.51 5.01 1.21
N TYR A 166 -3.58 4.24 1.05
CA TYR A 166 -4.96 4.66 1.23
C TYR A 166 -5.44 4.13 2.59
N THR A 167 -5.89 5.01 3.47
CA THR A 167 -6.30 4.65 4.84
C THR A 167 -7.81 4.83 5.01
N GLY A 168 -8.46 3.86 5.66
CA GLY A 168 -9.87 3.91 6.01
C GLY A 168 -10.23 2.82 7.02
N ASP A 169 -11.17 3.12 7.93
CA ASP A 169 -11.77 2.18 8.91
C ASP A 169 -10.79 1.25 9.65
N GLY A 170 -9.64 1.82 10.12
CA GLY A 170 -8.64 1.07 10.87
C GLY A 170 -7.75 0.16 10.03
N MET A 171 -7.83 0.27 8.72
CA MET A 171 -7.02 -0.49 7.77
C MET A 171 -6.40 0.42 6.71
N MET A 172 -5.46 -0.11 5.98
CA MET A 172 -4.82 0.56 4.86
C MET A 172 -4.68 -0.37 3.65
N LEU A 173 -4.84 0.21 2.46
CA LEU A 173 -4.46 -0.40 1.20
C LEU A 173 -3.12 0.22 0.79
N VAL A 174 -2.10 -0.61 0.70
CA VAL A 174 -0.73 -0.22 0.34
C VAL A 174 -0.42 -0.71 -1.07
N ILE A 175 -0.08 0.21 -1.96
CA ILE A 175 0.25 -0.08 -3.36
C ILE A 175 1.67 0.41 -3.62
N LEU A 176 2.54 -0.47 -4.13
CA LEU A 176 3.86 -0.07 -4.58
C LEU A 176 3.86 0.13 -6.10
N ILE A 177 4.43 1.27 -6.52
CA ILE A 177 4.56 1.66 -7.92
C ILE A 177 6.04 1.69 -8.28
N GLN A 178 6.42 1.00 -9.36
CA GLN A 178 7.77 1.09 -9.92
C GLN A 178 7.68 1.28 -11.43
N ASN A 179 8.40 2.25 -11.96
CA ASN A 179 8.37 2.61 -13.38
C ASN A 179 6.94 2.83 -13.91
N ASP A 180 6.10 3.49 -13.10
CA ASP A 180 4.68 3.79 -13.36
C ASP A 180 3.74 2.57 -13.37
N PHE A 181 4.20 1.38 -12.93
CA PHE A 181 3.37 0.17 -12.85
C PHE A 181 3.21 -0.31 -11.42
N VAL A 182 2.05 -0.89 -11.12
CA VAL A 182 1.73 -1.55 -9.84
C VAL A 182 2.57 -2.81 -9.71
N THR A 183 3.43 -2.86 -8.68
CA THR A 183 4.30 -4.01 -8.41
C THR A 183 3.95 -4.76 -7.15
N SER A 184 3.11 -4.17 -6.26
CA SER A 184 2.64 -4.81 -5.04
C SER A 184 1.31 -4.23 -4.63
N ILE A 185 0.43 -5.07 -4.08
CA ILE A 185 -0.86 -4.71 -3.49
C ILE A 185 -1.00 -5.45 -2.18
N GLU A 186 -1.16 -4.72 -1.08
CA GLU A 186 -1.36 -5.27 0.26
C GLU A 186 -2.47 -4.53 0.99
N TYR A 187 -3.41 -5.27 1.53
CA TYR A 187 -4.37 -4.79 2.54
C TYR A 187 -3.79 -5.07 3.91
N ARG A 188 -3.75 -4.09 4.81
CA ARG A 188 -3.11 -4.26 6.10
C ARG A 188 -3.89 -3.53 7.20
N MET A 189 -3.92 -4.11 8.40
CA MET A 189 -4.44 -3.46 9.59
C MET A 189 -3.53 -2.29 9.97
N VAL A 190 -4.13 -1.17 10.41
CA VAL A 190 -3.36 -0.07 11.05
C VAL A 190 -2.93 -0.54 12.44
N THR A 191 -1.63 -0.49 12.72
CA THR A 191 -1.06 -0.72 14.04
C THR A 191 -0.67 0.63 14.64
N GLU A 192 -1.03 0.85 15.91
CA GLU A 192 -0.66 2.06 16.68
C GLU A 192 0.83 2.05 17.06
#